data_4479e42ea5ae6d86c1cd5f89f59530ff
#
_entry.id   4479e42ea5ae6d86c1cd5f89f59530ff
#
_cell.length_a   1.000
_cell.length_b   1.000
_cell.length_c   1.000
_cell.angle_alpha   90.00
_cell.angle_beta   90.00
_cell.angle_gamma   90.00
#
_symmetry.space_group_name_H-M   'P 1'
#
loop_
_entity.id
_entity.type
_entity.pdbx_description
1 polymer ?
#
loop_
_entity_poly.entity_id
_entity_poly.type
_entity_poly.pdbx_seq_one_letter_code
_entity_poly.pdbx_strand_id
1 'polypeptide(L)'
;VPKNTATKTNGGAGRLGTVLNGIEWLGNKLPDPAILFLLGLFVVLGASHLAAPTLPEGFEVRWSHDRARGGVDEQVAAIGRPAENEGGEAIFERAEYRVHVAPDGRLEAHLVMVETGEPVADTSGQPINMAERGWAVFAKRPVERQNPETGETELELVPTGQVTFSNSLISSNGWYWLLSSMESNFLGFAPLGVVLLGMLGIGPMEKVGLIAALLRTALARVPDLLLTPAMVFLGIMSSLGSDAGYVVLPPLAALAYVACGRSPLAGIAAVFAGVSAGFNANLLITSLEPLMSNLSQAAAETLDADRSVAATCAWYFMAVSTFILTFAGWATTALFVEKRLNRKAPEDGGPDPAMFGAKPEGPVLTPDERKGLLWAGLVHGVGLALTALMVFWQGSPLHGTDGPFPRWVAVIVPLMFVLTILPAMAFGVAVGVVTSTKDATKTMIDSMAAMAPIIVLAFFAGQFIAAFDESGLGRMLAFSGGEWLFEQRFSPGGLIVAFILVTMVFNLFVGSMSAKYTLFAPIFVPMFMLVGIRPELTQTAYRIGDSVTNVITPLNAYLVIILMYVQKYAPKAGLGTLIAMMLPYTIVFTIVWTLMILAWQWLDLPLGPGDPGVPFSEQYMQSHAAP
;
A
#
# COMPACT_ATOMS: atom_id res chain seq x y z
N VAL A 1 -15.98 -19.42 29.78
CA VAL A 1 -15.99 -17.99 29.42
C VAL A 1 -16.33 -17.21 30.68
N PRO A 2 -15.40 -16.48 31.32
CA PRO A 2 -15.72 -15.59 32.42
C PRO A 2 -16.16 -14.23 31.85
N LYS A 3 -17.28 -13.72 32.33
CA LYS A 3 -17.75 -12.36 32.10
C LYS A 3 -16.76 -11.37 32.72
N ASN A 4 -16.10 -10.57 31.86
CA ASN A 4 -15.25 -9.44 32.29
C ASN A 4 -16.16 -8.32 32.83
N THR A 5 -16.17 -8.16 34.12
CA THR A 5 -16.66 -6.96 34.80
C THR A 5 -15.63 -5.85 34.62
N ALA A 6 -15.92 -4.95 33.70
CA ALA A 6 -15.14 -3.73 33.49
C ALA A 6 -15.21 -2.87 34.76
N THR A 7 -14.12 -2.80 35.50
CA THR A 7 -13.89 -1.82 36.55
C THR A 7 -13.77 -0.43 35.92
N LYS A 8 -14.76 0.43 36.15
CA LYS A 8 -14.74 1.85 35.80
C LYS A 8 -13.66 2.52 36.65
N THR A 9 -12.48 2.72 36.10
CA THR A 9 -11.51 3.69 36.64
C THR A 9 -11.87 5.07 36.11
N ASN A 10 -12.66 5.82 36.88
CA ASN A 10 -12.88 7.25 36.70
C ASN A 10 -11.59 7.98 37.12
N GLY A 11 -10.65 8.14 36.21
CA GLY A 11 -9.54 9.07 36.30
C GLY A 11 -9.64 10.02 35.11
N GLY A 12 -9.83 11.32 35.36
CA GLY A 12 -10.09 12.42 34.46
C GLY A 12 -9.54 12.31 33.03
N ALA A 13 -10.30 11.68 32.17
CA ALA A 13 -10.04 11.69 30.74
C ALA A 13 -10.43 13.06 30.22
N GLY A 14 -9.45 13.95 30.02
CA GLY A 14 -9.66 15.22 29.30
C GLY A 14 -10.27 14.93 27.91
N ARG A 15 -10.76 15.96 27.22
CA ARG A 15 -11.38 15.87 25.89
C ARG A 15 -10.65 14.92 24.92
N LEU A 16 -9.32 14.86 25.01
CA LEU A 16 -8.48 13.94 24.22
C LEU A 16 -8.78 12.46 24.57
N GLY A 17 -8.91 12.12 25.85
CA GLY A 17 -9.22 10.75 26.27
C GLY A 17 -10.61 10.28 25.80
N THR A 18 -11.59 11.18 25.74
CA THR A 18 -12.93 10.87 25.22
C THR A 18 -12.89 10.58 23.71
N VAL A 19 -12.11 11.36 22.95
CA VAL A 19 -11.93 11.15 21.49
C VAL A 19 -11.22 9.82 21.24
N LEU A 20 -10.16 9.53 21.98
CA LEU A 20 -9.39 8.28 21.83
C LEU A 20 -10.22 7.04 22.20
N ASN A 21 -11.00 7.10 23.29
CA ASN A 21 -11.94 6.03 23.64
C ASN A 21 -13.03 5.85 22.57
N GLY A 22 -13.46 6.92 21.93
CA GLY A 22 -14.40 6.88 20.80
C GLY A 22 -13.80 6.18 19.59
N ILE A 23 -12.54 6.49 19.25
CA ILE A 23 -11.79 5.85 18.16
C ILE A 23 -11.57 4.37 18.45
N GLU A 24 -11.13 4.04 19.66
CA GLU A 24 -10.95 2.64 20.10
C GLU A 24 -12.28 1.85 20.03
N TRP A 25 -13.37 2.43 20.54
CA TRP A 25 -14.69 1.80 20.48
C TRP A 25 -15.16 1.57 19.05
N LEU A 26 -14.98 2.55 18.16
CA LEU A 26 -15.36 2.44 16.75
C LEU A 26 -14.46 1.44 16.02
N GLY A 27 -13.13 1.51 16.25
CA GLY A 27 -12.17 0.57 15.67
C GLY A 27 -12.43 -0.88 16.06
N ASN A 28 -12.74 -1.12 17.34
CA ASN A 28 -13.07 -2.47 17.82
C ASN A 28 -14.43 -2.99 17.29
N LYS A 29 -15.26 -2.14 16.69
CA LYS A 29 -16.50 -2.53 16.01
C LYS A 29 -16.34 -2.79 14.52
N LEU A 30 -15.24 -2.32 13.93
CA LEU A 30 -14.95 -2.64 12.54
C LEU A 30 -14.71 -4.15 12.40
N PRO A 31 -15.32 -4.79 11.40
CA PRO A 31 -15.06 -6.19 11.12
C PRO A 31 -13.61 -6.39 10.65
N ASP A 32 -13.16 -7.64 10.69
CA ASP A 32 -11.90 -8.06 10.10
C ASP A 32 -11.77 -7.56 8.64
N PRO A 33 -10.57 -7.17 8.18
CA PRO A 33 -10.36 -6.70 6.80
C PRO A 33 -10.95 -7.62 5.72
N ALA A 34 -10.85 -8.93 5.88
CA ALA A 34 -11.47 -9.88 4.93
C ALA A 34 -12.99 -9.72 4.85
N ILE A 35 -13.64 -9.49 6.00
CA ILE A 35 -15.08 -9.23 6.07
C ILE A 35 -15.43 -7.86 5.49
N LEU A 36 -14.55 -6.84 5.63
CA LEU A 36 -14.76 -5.54 4.98
C LEU A 36 -14.78 -5.67 3.46
N PHE A 37 -13.89 -6.47 2.87
CA PHE A 37 -13.91 -6.74 1.43
C PHE A 37 -15.16 -7.52 1.00
N LEU A 38 -15.61 -8.48 1.81
CA LEU A 38 -16.88 -9.18 1.55
C LEU A 38 -18.07 -8.20 1.56
N LEU A 39 -18.12 -7.29 2.55
CA LEU A 39 -19.15 -6.25 2.59
C LEU A 39 -19.02 -5.29 1.41
N GLY A 40 -17.80 -4.88 1.06
CA GLY A 40 -17.50 -4.09 -0.12
C GLY A 40 -17.97 -4.75 -1.41
N LEU A 41 -17.78 -6.06 -1.55
CA LEU A 41 -18.30 -6.84 -2.68
C LEU A 41 -19.82 -6.72 -2.78
N PHE A 42 -20.56 -6.88 -1.67
CA PHE A 42 -22.02 -6.71 -1.69
C PHE A 42 -22.44 -5.29 -2.05
N VAL A 43 -21.69 -4.26 -1.60
CA VAL A 43 -21.93 -2.88 -2.01
C VAL A 43 -21.71 -2.70 -3.52
N VAL A 44 -20.64 -3.27 -4.06
CA VAL A 44 -20.36 -3.25 -5.52
C VAL A 44 -21.47 -3.94 -6.29
N LEU A 45 -21.92 -5.12 -5.85
CA LEU A 45 -23.03 -5.85 -6.49
C LEU A 45 -24.31 -4.98 -6.54
N GLY A 46 -24.69 -4.38 -5.40
CA GLY A 46 -25.87 -3.51 -5.32
C GLY A 46 -25.71 -2.23 -6.16
N ALA A 47 -24.59 -1.56 -6.05
CA ALA A 47 -24.30 -0.32 -6.79
C ALA A 47 -24.23 -0.58 -8.30
N SER A 48 -23.63 -1.69 -8.74
CA SER A 48 -23.56 -2.07 -10.15
C SER A 48 -24.95 -2.25 -10.76
N HIS A 49 -25.87 -2.85 -10.01
CA HIS A 49 -27.25 -3.04 -10.47
C HIS A 49 -28.02 -1.73 -10.54
N LEU A 50 -27.86 -0.85 -9.56
CA LEU A 50 -28.54 0.45 -9.52
C LEU A 50 -28.02 1.42 -10.59
N ALA A 51 -26.73 1.34 -10.94
CA ALA A 51 -26.12 2.20 -11.95
C ALA A 51 -26.19 1.62 -13.37
N ALA A 52 -26.51 0.33 -13.53
CA ALA A 52 -26.59 -0.30 -14.83
C ALA A 52 -27.72 0.28 -15.67
N PRO A 53 -27.50 0.48 -16.99
CA PRO A 53 -28.55 0.93 -17.89
C PRO A 53 -29.57 -0.17 -18.11
N THR A 54 -30.83 0.22 -18.31
CA THR A 54 -31.85 -0.70 -18.79
C THR A 54 -31.61 -0.98 -20.27
N LEU A 55 -31.13 -2.17 -20.58
CA LEU A 55 -30.87 -2.58 -21.95
C LEU A 55 -32.17 -2.67 -22.77
N PRO A 56 -32.12 -2.46 -24.10
CA PRO A 56 -33.24 -2.70 -24.98
C PRO A 56 -33.70 -4.17 -24.91
N GLU A 57 -34.97 -4.43 -25.28
CA GLU A 57 -35.53 -5.77 -25.26
C GLU A 57 -34.72 -6.73 -26.17
N GLY A 58 -34.38 -7.89 -25.62
CA GLY A 58 -33.55 -8.90 -26.30
C GLY A 58 -32.04 -8.71 -26.11
N PHE A 59 -31.58 -7.59 -25.60
CA PHE A 59 -30.14 -7.36 -25.32
C PHE A 59 -29.77 -7.80 -23.91
N GLU A 60 -28.57 -8.37 -23.76
CA GLU A 60 -28.02 -8.79 -22.47
C GLU A 60 -26.50 -8.59 -22.42
N VAL A 61 -25.94 -8.60 -21.23
CA VAL A 61 -24.49 -8.65 -21.02
C VAL A 61 -24.09 -10.10 -20.83
N ARG A 62 -23.12 -10.57 -21.63
CA ARG A 62 -22.50 -11.90 -21.48
C ARG A 62 -21.01 -11.75 -21.22
N TRP A 63 -20.47 -12.59 -20.36
CA TRP A 63 -19.03 -12.70 -20.15
C TRP A 63 -18.52 -13.90 -20.96
N SER A 64 -17.57 -13.64 -21.86
CA SER A 64 -16.94 -14.67 -22.70
C SER A 64 -15.45 -14.75 -22.39
N HIS A 65 -14.89 -15.95 -22.50
CA HIS A 65 -13.44 -16.14 -22.42
C HIS A 65 -12.77 -15.60 -23.68
N ASP A 66 -11.94 -14.58 -23.56
CA ASP A 66 -11.10 -14.08 -24.64
C ASP A 66 -9.68 -14.64 -24.49
N ARG A 67 -9.28 -15.54 -25.39
CA ARG A 67 -7.95 -16.18 -25.44
C ARG A 67 -6.87 -15.29 -26.08
N ALA A 68 -7.20 -14.08 -26.49
CA ALA A 68 -6.32 -13.28 -27.36
C ALA A 68 -5.24 -12.48 -26.62
N ARG A 69 -5.27 -12.37 -25.28
CA ARG A 69 -4.29 -11.61 -24.52
C ARG A 69 -3.47 -12.48 -23.58
N GLY A 70 -2.27 -12.84 -24.02
CA GLY A 70 -1.19 -13.29 -23.12
C GLY A 70 -1.34 -14.64 -22.42
N GLY A 71 -2.26 -15.50 -22.82
CA GLY A 71 -2.35 -16.88 -22.29
C GLY A 71 -3.10 -17.04 -20.96
N VAL A 72 -3.69 -15.98 -20.42
CA VAL A 72 -4.64 -16.03 -19.30
C VAL A 72 -6.05 -15.98 -19.87
N ASP A 73 -6.93 -16.92 -19.44
CA ASP A 73 -8.36 -16.89 -19.81
C ASP A 73 -9.02 -15.67 -19.14
N GLU A 74 -9.01 -14.51 -19.79
CA GLU A 74 -9.70 -13.32 -19.33
C GLU A 74 -11.16 -13.38 -19.79
N GLN A 75 -12.08 -13.23 -18.83
CA GLN A 75 -13.52 -13.12 -19.15
C GLN A 75 -13.84 -11.65 -19.41
N VAL A 76 -14.27 -11.34 -20.63
CA VAL A 76 -14.63 -9.98 -21.05
C VAL A 76 -16.15 -9.86 -21.18
N ALA A 77 -16.71 -8.81 -20.57
CA ALA A 77 -18.12 -8.47 -20.74
C ALA A 77 -18.40 -8.00 -22.17
N ALA A 78 -19.37 -8.61 -22.81
CA ALA A 78 -19.85 -8.20 -24.12
C ALA A 78 -21.36 -7.94 -24.07
N ILE A 79 -21.79 -6.81 -24.63
CA ILE A 79 -23.21 -6.49 -24.83
C ILE A 79 -23.62 -7.01 -26.18
N GLY A 80 -24.83 -7.56 -26.29
CA GLY A 80 -25.36 -8.04 -27.55
C GLY A 80 -26.68 -8.75 -27.35
N ARG A 81 -27.11 -9.43 -28.39
CA ARG A 81 -28.35 -10.23 -28.40
C ARG A 81 -28.13 -11.62 -28.95
N PRO A 82 -28.87 -12.64 -28.47
CA PRO A 82 -28.89 -13.94 -29.08
C PRO A 82 -29.51 -13.83 -30.51
N ALA A 83 -28.90 -14.47 -31.47
CA ALA A 83 -29.37 -14.56 -32.85
C ALA A 83 -29.06 -15.94 -33.41
N GLU A 84 -29.58 -16.26 -34.58
CA GLU A 84 -29.22 -17.46 -35.34
C GLU A 84 -28.58 -17.01 -36.67
N ASN A 85 -27.47 -17.65 -37.06
CA ASN A 85 -26.86 -17.39 -38.36
C ASN A 85 -27.68 -18.03 -39.52
N GLU A 86 -27.30 -17.77 -40.75
CA GLU A 86 -27.98 -18.34 -41.95
C GLU A 86 -27.99 -19.88 -41.96
N GLY A 87 -27.16 -20.53 -41.15
CA GLY A 87 -27.09 -21.98 -40.98
C GLY A 87 -27.92 -22.52 -39.81
N GLY A 88 -28.64 -21.67 -39.04
CA GLY A 88 -29.43 -22.05 -37.87
C GLY A 88 -28.60 -22.29 -36.60
N GLU A 89 -27.33 -21.87 -36.57
CA GLU A 89 -26.50 -21.95 -35.38
C GLU A 89 -26.74 -20.72 -34.49
N ALA A 90 -26.85 -20.95 -33.20
CA ALA A 90 -26.98 -19.87 -32.21
C ALA A 90 -25.71 -19.03 -32.15
N ILE A 91 -25.81 -17.75 -32.43
CA ILE A 91 -24.73 -16.77 -32.35
C ILE A 91 -25.08 -15.66 -31.34
N PHE A 92 -24.08 -14.86 -30.98
CA PHE A 92 -24.28 -13.69 -30.15
C PHE A 92 -23.83 -12.45 -30.93
N GLU A 93 -24.79 -11.70 -31.45
CA GLU A 93 -24.52 -10.43 -32.12
C GLU A 93 -24.09 -9.37 -31.12
N ARG A 94 -22.85 -8.90 -31.25
CA ARG A 94 -22.24 -7.92 -30.32
C ARG A 94 -22.69 -6.51 -30.66
N ALA A 95 -22.85 -5.70 -29.61
CA ALA A 95 -23.05 -4.26 -29.68
C ALA A 95 -22.08 -3.55 -28.79
N GLU A 96 -21.81 -2.29 -29.09
CA GLU A 96 -20.93 -1.41 -28.30
C GLU A 96 -21.58 -0.04 -28.09
N TYR A 97 -21.16 0.67 -27.06
CA TYR A 97 -21.58 2.04 -26.84
C TYR A 97 -20.70 2.99 -27.67
N ARG A 98 -21.33 3.85 -28.49
CA ARG A 98 -20.64 4.95 -29.19
C ARG A 98 -21.15 6.30 -28.74
N VAL A 99 -20.21 7.23 -28.53
CA VAL A 99 -20.54 8.61 -28.17
C VAL A 99 -20.93 9.38 -29.42
N HIS A 100 -22.06 10.06 -29.33
CA HIS A 100 -22.57 10.98 -30.35
C HIS A 100 -22.67 12.38 -29.73
N VAL A 101 -22.33 13.40 -30.49
CA VAL A 101 -22.52 14.80 -30.10
C VAL A 101 -23.78 15.31 -30.76
N ALA A 102 -24.81 15.57 -29.97
CA ALA A 102 -26.06 16.12 -30.48
C ALA A 102 -25.89 17.55 -31.04
N PRO A 103 -26.78 18.04 -31.90
CA PRO A 103 -26.69 19.38 -32.49
C PRO A 103 -26.65 20.52 -31.47
N ASP A 104 -27.13 20.30 -30.26
CA ASP A 104 -27.10 21.24 -29.12
C ASP A 104 -25.81 21.10 -28.28
N GLY A 105 -24.87 20.26 -28.69
CA GLY A 105 -23.60 20.03 -28.01
C GLY A 105 -23.64 19.03 -26.85
N ARG A 106 -24.81 18.42 -26.55
CA ARG A 106 -24.91 17.38 -25.52
C ARG A 106 -24.24 16.08 -26.00
N LEU A 107 -23.63 15.37 -25.07
CA LEU A 107 -23.09 14.03 -25.31
C LEU A 107 -24.20 12.99 -25.14
N GLU A 108 -24.38 12.17 -26.13
CA GLU A 108 -25.29 11.04 -26.15
C GLU A 108 -24.50 9.74 -26.28
N ALA A 109 -25.03 8.64 -25.76
CA ALA A 109 -24.44 7.32 -25.86
C ALA A 109 -25.40 6.41 -26.62
N HIS A 110 -25.05 6.04 -27.85
CA HIS A 110 -25.86 5.15 -28.68
C HIS A 110 -25.31 3.73 -28.61
N LEU A 111 -26.21 2.74 -28.51
CA LEU A 111 -25.87 1.34 -28.67
C LEU A 111 -25.79 1.03 -30.16
N VAL A 112 -24.66 0.51 -30.63
CA VAL A 112 -24.39 0.27 -32.07
C VAL A 112 -23.97 -1.17 -32.27
N MET A 113 -24.51 -1.85 -33.25
CA MET A 113 -24.11 -3.22 -33.59
C MET A 113 -22.68 -3.22 -34.14
N VAL A 114 -21.84 -4.10 -33.63
CA VAL A 114 -20.39 -4.13 -33.98
C VAL A 114 -20.21 -4.54 -35.47
N GLU A 115 -20.99 -5.49 -35.96
CA GLU A 115 -20.83 -6.05 -37.31
C GLU A 115 -21.35 -5.14 -38.40
N THR A 116 -22.50 -4.47 -38.19
CA THR A 116 -23.14 -3.64 -39.21
C THR A 116 -22.81 -2.16 -39.06
N GLY A 117 -22.37 -1.72 -37.88
CA GLY A 117 -22.17 -0.31 -37.55
C GLY A 117 -23.49 0.48 -37.41
N GLU A 118 -24.64 -0.21 -37.43
CA GLU A 118 -25.95 0.43 -37.34
C GLU A 118 -26.36 0.66 -35.90
N PRO A 119 -26.93 1.85 -35.56
CA PRO A 119 -27.45 2.10 -34.22
C PRO A 119 -28.69 1.25 -33.94
N VAL A 120 -28.81 0.77 -32.73
CA VAL A 120 -30.01 0.10 -32.23
C VAL A 120 -31.10 1.16 -32.05
N ALA A 121 -32.19 0.99 -32.78
CA ALA A 121 -33.31 1.91 -32.80
C ALA A 121 -34.44 1.46 -31.85
N ASP A 122 -35.23 2.39 -31.40
CA ASP A 122 -36.48 2.16 -30.68
C ASP A 122 -37.62 1.77 -31.64
N THR A 123 -38.83 1.60 -31.11
CA THR A 123 -40.03 1.26 -31.91
C THR A 123 -40.45 2.36 -32.89
N SER A 124 -39.92 3.59 -32.78
CA SER A 124 -40.14 4.72 -33.68
C SER A 124 -39.04 4.85 -34.75
N GLY A 125 -38.02 4.00 -34.72
CA GLY A 125 -36.88 4.03 -35.63
C GLY A 125 -35.80 5.04 -35.26
N GLN A 126 -35.86 5.64 -34.04
CA GLN A 126 -34.85 6.56 -33.57
C GLN A 126 -33.74 5.81 -32.80
N PRO A 127 -32.46 6.18 -32.95
CA PRO A 127 -31.37 5.63 -32.16
C PRO A 127 -31.64 5.76 -30.66
N ILE A 128 -31.44 4.67 -29.93
CA ILE A 128 -31.67 4.68 -28.48
C ILE A 128 -30.49 5.39 -27.78
N ASN A 129 -30.79 6.49 -27.07
CA ASN A 129 -29.83 7.13 -26.21
C ASN A 129 -29.74 6.40 -24.86
N MET A 130 -28.67 5.63 -24.66
CA MET A 130 -28.46 4.83 -23.45
C MET A 130 -28.16 5.70 -22.21
N ALA A 131 -27.69 6.95 -22.38
CA ALA A 131 -27.47 7.88 -21.28
C ALA A 131 -28.77 8.27 -20.55
N GLU A 132 -29.93 8.12 -21.19
CA GLU A 132 -31.25 8.32 -20.58
C GLU A 132 -31.76 7.07 -19.84
N ARG A 133 -31.13 5.92 -20.04
CA ARG A 133 -31.56 4.63 -19.50
C ARG A 133 -30.72 4.12 -18.33
N GLY A 134 -29.65 4.80 -18.00
CA GLY A 134 -28.77 4.45 -16.90
C GLY A 134 -27.75 5.54 -16.61
N TRP A 135 -26.91 5.30 -15.63
CA TRP A 135 -25.87 6.27 -15.27
C TRP A 135 -24.70 6.16 -16.26
N ALA A 136 -24.63 7.09 -17.22
CA ALA A 136 -23.55 7.20 -18.18
C ALA A 136 -22.45 8.14 -17.66
N VAL A 137 -21.20 7.73 -17.78
CA VAL A 137 -20.05 8.60 -17.51
C VAL A 137 -19.21 8.71 -18.78
N PHE A 138 -19.17 9.93 -19.34
CA PHE A 138 -18.38 10.23 -20.53
C PHE A 138 -16.93 10.52 -20.14
N ALA A 139 -16.00 9.74 -20.70
CA ALA A 139 -14.60 9.95 -20.45
C ALA A 139 -14.14 11.28 -21.05
N LYS A 140 -13.45 12.09 -20.26
CA LYS A 140 -12.84 13.35 -20.66
C LYS A 140 -11.35 13.31 -20.37
N ARG A 141 -10.55 13.99 -21.21
CA ARG A 141 -9.11 14.15 -20.99
C ARG A 141 -8.75 15.63 -20.88
N PRO A 142 -7.78 16.01 -20.05
CA PRO A 142 -7.25 17.35 -20.06
C PRO A 142 -6.45 17.59 -21.34
N VAL A 143 -6.72 18.71 -22.03
CA VAL A 143 -6.02 19.16 -23.23
C VAL A 143 -5.58 20.60 -23.00
N GLU A 144 -4.34 20.89 -23.32
CA GLU A 144 -3.84 22.27 -23.32
C GLU A 144 -4.48 23.04 -24.48
N ARG A 145 -5.16 24.12 -24.15
CA ARG A 145 -5.77 25.01 -25.13
C ARG A 145 -5.32 26.44 -24.84
N GLN A 146 -4.82 27.11 -25.88
CA GLN A 146 -4.49 28.52 -25.74
C GLN A 146 -5.79 29.34 -25.71
N ASN A 147 -5.99 30.08 -24.63
CA ASN A 147 -7.12 31.01 -24.52
C ASN A 147 -6.95 32.13 -25.56
N PRO A 148 -7.86 32.27 -26.54
CA PRO A 148 -7.71 33.22 -27.61
C PRO A 148 -7.78 34.69 -27.17
N GLU A 149 -8.32 34.97 -25.96
CA GLU A 149 -8.42 36.33 -25.45
C GLU A 149 -7.24 36.73 -24.56
N THR A 150 -6.66 35.80 -23.81
CA THR A 150 -5.57 36.09 -22.86
C THR A 150 -4.21 35.64 -23.37
N GLY A 151 -4.16 34.72 -24.36
CA GLY A 151 -2.92 34.11 -24.86
C GLY A 151 -2.31 33.10 -23.87
N GLU A 152 -2.92 32.86 -22.72
CA GLU A 152 -2.48 31.91 -21.72
C GLU A 152 -2.93 30.49 -22.09
N THR A 153 -2.06 29.51 -21.80
CA THR A 153 -2.39 28.11 -21.99
C THR A 153 -3.22 27.61 -20.79
N GLU A 154 -4.47 27.25 -21.03
CA GLU A 154 -5.37 26.66 -20.04
C GLU A 154 -5.61 25.18 -20.34
N LEU A 155 -5.77 24.38 -19.29
CA LEU A 155 -6.18 22.99 -19.42
C LEU A 155 -7.71 22.93 -19.48
N GLU A 156 -8.24 22.33 -20.55
CA GLU A 156 -9.68 22.10 -20.75
C GLU A 156 -9.96 20.59 -20.81
N LEU A 157 -11.05 20.14 -20.16
CA LEU A 157 -11.50 18.75 -20.28
C LEU A 157 -12.29 18.53 -21.56
N VAL A 158 -11.72 17.76 -22.48
CA VAL A 158 -12.33 17.44 -23.78
C VAL A 158 -12.81 15.98 -23.78
N PRO A 159 -14.05 15.69 -24.26
CA PRO A 159 -14.53 14.33 -24.39
C PRO A 159 -13.62 13.48 -25.27
N THR A 160 -13.33 12.25 -24.83
CA THR A 160 -12.49 11.29 -25.58
C THR A 160 -13.26 10.47 -26.61
N GLY A 161 -14.59 10.60 -26.63
CA GLY A 161 -15.43 9.73 -27.42
C GLY A 161 -15.75 8.37 -26.76
N GLN A 162 -15.29 8.16 -25.53
CA GLN A 162 -15.59 6.96 -24.74
C GLN A 162 -16.66 7.26 -23.71
N VAL A 163 -17.54 6.27 -23.49
CA VAL A 163 -18.55 6.29 -22.43
C VAL A 163 -18.49 4.99 -21.63
N THR A 164 -18.63 5.10 -20.33
CA THR A 164 -18.65 3.96 -19.42
C THR A 164 -20.00 3.86 -18.73
N PHE A 165 -20.56 2.66 -18.73
CA PHE A 165 -21.75 2.28 -17.97
C PHE A 165 -21.37 1.18 -16.98
N SER A 166 -22.21 1.02 -15.97
CA SER A 166 -22.08 -0.12 -15.06
C SER A 166 -22.69 -1.38 -15.67
N ASN A 167 -22.01 -2.51 -15.50
CA ASN A 167 -22.54 -3.84 -15.78
C ASN A 167 -23.17 -4.42 -14.51
N SER A 168 -24.47 -4.79 -14.56
CA SER A 168 -25.13 -5.38 -13.40
C SER A 168 -24.60 -6.79 -13.10
N LEU A 169 -23.91 -6.93 -11.97
CA LEU A 169 -23.42 -8.22 -11.49
C LEU A 169 -24.48 -9.05 -10.75
N ILE A 170 -25.68 -8.51 -10.50
CA ILE A 170 -26.82 -9.26 -9.91
C ILE A 170 -27.62 -10.01 -11.00
N SER A 171 -27.40 -9.71 -12.28
CA SER A 171 -28.00 -10.46 -13.37
C SER A 171 -27.62 -11.96 -13.32
N SER A 172 -28.39 -12.83 -13.98
CA SER A 172 -28.07 -14.27 -14.07
C SER A 172 -26.66 -14.51 -14.61
N ASN A 173 -26.28 -13.77 -15.66
CA ASN A 173 -24.94 -13.85 -16.23
C ASN A 173 -23.87 -13.26 -15.30
N GLY A 174 -24.17 -12.21 -14.55
CA GLY A 174 -23.27 -11.64 -13.54
C GLY A 174 -22.98 -12.61 -12.38
N TRP A 175 -23.98 -13.30 -11.88
CA TRP A 175 -23.79 -14.37 -10.90
C TRP A 175 -22.97 -15.52 -11.45
N TYR A 176 -23.23 -15.93 -12.71
CA TYR A 176 -22.43 -16.95 -13.37
C TYR A 176 -20.96 -16.53 -13.46
N TRP A 177 -20.69 -15.29 -13.89
CA TRP A 177 -19.34 -14.73 -13.94
C TRP A 177 -18.67 -14.77 -12.56
N LEU A 178 -19.33 -14.26 -11.53
CA LEU A 178 -18.78 -14.20 -10.18
C LEU A 178 -18.37 -15.59 -9.65
N LEU A 179 -19.19 -16.62 -9.92
CA LEU A 179 -18.91 -17.99 -9.49
C LEU A 179 -17.83 -18.65 -10.36
N SER A 180 -17.87 -18.46 -11.68
CA SER A 180 -16.92 -19.08 -12.59
C SER A 180 -15.53 -18.45 -12.56
N SER A 181 -15.42 -17.16 -12.21
CA SER A 181 -14.15 -16.43 -12.09
C SER A 181 -13.56 -16.45 -10.68
N MET A 182 -14.22 -17.07 -9.69
CA MET A 182 -13.81 -17.00 -8.29
C MET A 182 -12.38 -17.50 -8.05
N GLU A 183 -11.97 -18.57 -8.70
CA GLU A 183 -10.62 -19.12 -8.63
C GLU A 183 -9.61 -18.19 -9.32
N SER A 184 -9.92 -17.77 -10.55
CA SER A 184 -9.02 -16.89 -11.31
C SER A 184 -8.84 -15.53 -10.64
N ASN A 185 -9.89 -14.94 -10.06
CA ASN A 185 -9.81 -13.70 -9.30
C ASN A 185 -8.91 -13.83 -8.07
N PHE A 186 -8.93 -14.98 -7.40
CA PHE A 186 -8.06 -15.25 -6.25
C PHE A 186 -6.60 -15.44 -6.70
N LEU A 187 -6.34 -16.28 -7.68
CA LEU A 187 -4.98 -16.53 -8.17
C LEU A 187 -4.41 -15.33 -8.92
N GLY A 188 -5.26 -14.57 -9.60
CA GLY A 188 -4.91 -13.32 -10.30
C GLY A 188 -4.77 -12.11 -9.39
N PHE A 189 -5.01 -12.23 -8.06
CA PHE A 189 -4.75 -11.12 -7.15
C PHE A 189 -3.26 -10.78 -7.17
N ALA A 190 -2.93 -9.68 -7.87
CA ALA A 190 -1.57 -9.32 -8.25
C ALA A 190 -0.52 -9.41 -7.12
N PRO A 191 -0.81 -8.99 -5.86
CA PRO A 191 0.18 -9.07 -4.79
C PRO A 191 0.43 -10.47 -4.23
N LEU A 192 -0.46 -11.44 -4.42
CA LEU A 192 -0.42 -12.72 -3.69
C LEU A 192 0.90 -13.47 -3.90
N GLY A 193 1.25 -13.78 -5.15
CA GLY A 193 2.46 -14.54 -5.47
C GLY A 193 3.74 -13.81 -5.04
N VAL A 194 3.77 -12.51 -5.26
CA VAL A 194 4.92 -11.65 -4.97
C VAL A 194 5.19 -11.56 -3.47
N VAL A 195 4.15 -11.38 -2.66
CA VAL A 195 4.27 -11.32 -1.20
C VAL A 195 4.69 -12.66 -0.63
N LEU A 196 4.10 -13.76 -1.09
CA LEU A 196 4.47 -15.10 -0.64
C LEU A 196 5.93 -15.41 -0.96
N LEU A 197 6.41 -15.08 -2.18
CA LEU A 197 7.81 -15.28 -2.55
C LEU A 197 8.76 -14.42 -1.70
N GLY A 198 8.44 -13.13 -1.50
CA GLY A 198 9.22 -12.24 -0.64
C GLY A 198 9.34 -12.75 0.79
N MET A 199 8.22 -13.18 1.37
CA MET A 199 8.17 -13.69 2.75
C MET A 199 8.80 -15.06 2.89
N LEU A 200 8.83 -15.88 1.85
CA LEU A 200 9.56 -17.14 1.84
C LEU A 200 11.08 -16.93 1.99
N GLY A 201 11.59 -15.76 1.57
CA GLY A 201 12.98 -15.36 1.79
C GLY A 201 13.23 -14.69 3.14
N ILE A 202 12.45 -13.68 3.47
CA ILE A 202 12.63 -12.84 4.68
C ILE A 202 12.20 -13.59 5.95
N GLY A 203 11.11 -14.33 5.91
CA GLY A 203 10.57 -15.02 7.08
C GLY A 203 11.54 -15.96 7.78
N PRO A 204 12.31 -16.79 7.06
CA PRO A 204 13.38 -17.59 7.65
C PRO A 204 14.46 -16.78 8.36
N MET A 205 14.82 -15.55 7.89
CA MET A 205 15.77 -14.69 8.61
C MET A 205 15.28 -14.36 10.04
N GLU A 206 13.99 -14.12 10.17
CA GLU A 206 13.35 -13.89 11.47
C GLU A 206 13.32 -15.15 12.32
N LYS A 207 12.88 -16.28 11.75
CA LYS A 207 12.74 -17.56 12.47
C LYS A 207 14.06 -18.13 12.98
N VAL A 208 15.15 -17.97 12.24
CA VAL A 208 16.48 -18.40 12.71
C VAL A 208 17.13 -17.39 13.69
N GLY A 209 16.55 -16.20 13.86
CA GLY A 209 17.05 -15.17 14.75
C GLY A 209 18.11 -14.23 14.15
N LEU A 210 18.37 -14.29 12.85
CA LEU A 210 19.37 -13.46 12.16
C LEU A 210 19.06 -11.97 12.32
N ILE A 211 17.78 -11.56 12.15
CA ILE A 211 17.36 -10.16 12.28
C ILE A 211 17.61 -9.67 13.71
N ALA A 212 17.22 -10.45 14.72
CA ALA A 212 17.46 -10.10 16.11
C ALA A 212 18.95 -9.95 16.44
N ALA A 213 19.80 -10.83 15.90
CA ALA A 213 21.26 -10.77 16.07
C ALA A 213 21.88 -9.55 15.38
N LEU A 214 21.39 -9.17 14.18
CA LEU A 214 21.81 -7.96 13.47
C LEU A 214 21.47 -6.70 14.27
N LEU A 215 20.22 -6.58 14.77
CA LEU A 215 19.78 -5.44 15.56
C LEU A 215 20.58 -5.27 16.86
N ARG A 216 20.83 -6.38 17.59
CA ARG A 216 21.68 -6.36 18.80
C ARG A 216 23.11 -5.95 18.48
N THR A 217 23.67 -6.43 17.38
CA THR A 217 25.04 -6.10 16.96
C THR A 217 25.18 -4.63 16.60
N ALA A 218 24.21 -4.10 15.87
CA ALA A 218 24.18 -2.68 15.51
C ALA A 218 24.13 -1.81 16.75
N LEU A 219 23.23 -2.11 17.68
CA LEU A 219 23.05 -1.35 18.91
C LEU A 219 24.29 -1.35 19.81
N ALA A 220 24.98 -2.48 19.95
CA ALA A 220 26.17 -2.62 20.81
C ALA A 220 27.36 -1.73 20.37
N ARG A 221 27.34 -1.17 19.17
CA ARG A 221 28.42 -0.32 18.62
C ARG A 221 28.10 1.16 18.60
N VAL A 222 26.93 1.57 19.09
CA VAL A 222 26.48 2.96 19.05
C VAL A 222 27.12 3.78 20.16
N PRO A 223 27.81 4.90 19.87
CA PRO A 223 28.27 5.85 20.90
C PRO A 223 27.07 6.55 21.58
N ASP A 224 27.23 6.94 22.86
CA ASP A 224 26.19 7.58 23.67
C ASP A 224 25.58 8.83 23.01
N LEU A 225 26.42 9.63 22.33
CA LEU A 225 25.98 10.82 21.60
C LEU A 225 24.99 10.50 20.44
N LEU A 226 25.20 9.36 19.79
CA LEU A 226 24.39 8.91 18.66
C LEU A 226 23.28 7.94 19.07
N LEU A 227 23.10 7.71 20.38
CA LEU A 227 22.15 6.72 20.87
C LEU A 227 20.72 6.98 20.36
N THR A 228 20.23 8.22 20.49
CA THR A 228 18.86 8.55 20.06
C THR A 228 18.65 8.43 18.55
N PRO A 229 19.48 9.06 17.69
CA PRO A 229 19.32 8.87 16.24
C PRO A 229 19.50 7.40 15.83
N ALA A 230 20.39 6.65 16.46
CA ALA A 230 20.54 5.22 16.19
C ALA A 230 19.30 4.41 16.59
N MET A 231 18.64 4.73 17.70
CA MET A 231 17.39 4.08 18.09
C MET A 231 16.27 4.31 17.08
N VAL A 232 16.11 5.54 16.61
CA VAL A 232 15.11 5.86 15.58
C VAL A 232 15.47 5.15 14.27
N PHE A 233 16.73 5.22 13.84
CA PHE A 233 17.21 4.58 12.62
C PHE A 233 17.03 3.05 12.65
N LEU A 234 17.45 2.39 13.72
CA LEU A 234 17.27 0.95 13.90
C LEU A 234 15.80 0.57 13.98
N GLY A 235 14.98 1.43 14.60
CA GLY A 235 13.53 1.30 14.58
C GLY A 235 13.00 1.25 13.15
N ILE A 236 13.33 2.24 12.33
CA ILE A 236 12.93 2.31 10.92
C ILE A 236 13.40 1.05 10.16
N MET A 237 14.69 0.71 10.27
CA MET A 237 15.28 -0.44 9.58
C MET A 237 14.75 -1.78 10.06
N SER A 238 14.13 -1.85 11.24
CA SER A 238 13.57 -3.09 11.77
C SER A 238 12.31 -3.56 11.04
N SER A 239 11.68 -2.70 10.24
CA SER A 239 10.56 -3.06 9.36
C SER A 239 10.91 -4.15 8.32
N LEU A 240 12.21 -4.38 8.05
CA LEU A 240 12.69 -5.54 7.30
C LEU A 240 12.32 -6.89 7.95
N GLY A 241 12.25 -6.93 9.28
CA GLY A 241 11.93 -8.12 10.07
C GLY A 241 10.51 -8.12 10.59
N SER A 242 9.57 -7.59 9.82
CA SER A 242 8.15 -7.54 10.18
C SER A 242 7.96 -7.01 11.62
N ASP A 243 7.73 -7.90 12.58
CA ASP A 243 7.30 -7.58 13.93
C ASP A 243 8.46 -7.60 14.97
N ALA A 244 9.64 -8.11 14.57
CA ALA A 244 10.78 -8.27 15.48
C ALA A 244 11.22 -6.93 16.12
N GLY A 245 11.09 -5.81 15.38
CA GLY A 245 11.41 -4.48 15.88
C GLY A 245 10.60 -4.08 17.10
N TYR A 246 9.32 -4.41 17.15
CA TYR A 246 8.43 -4.07 18.27
C TYR A 246 8.75 -4.85 19.54
N VAL A 247 9.32 -6.04 19.43
CA VAL A 247 9.59 -6.93 20.56
C VAL A 247 11.01 -6.76 21.07
N VAL A 248 11.99 -6.67 20.17
CA VAL A 248 13.42 -6.70 20.51
C VAL A 248 13.97 -5.32 20.90
N LEU A 249 13.63 -4.29 20.14
CA LEU A 249 14.26 -2.99 20.29
C LEU A 249 13.80 -2.18 21.52
N PRO A 250 12.51 -2.13 21.92
CA PRO A 250 12.07 -1.30 23.03
C PRO A 250 12.74 -1.61 24.37
N PRO A 251 12.86 -2.89 24.81
CA PRO A 251 13.56 -3.20 26.05
C PRO A 251 15.06 -2.89 25.97
N LEU A 252 15.70 -3.09 24.81
CA LEU A 252 17.11 -2.75 24.61
C LEU A 252 17.33 -1.24 24.65
N ALA A 253 16.44 -0.45 24.03
CA ALA A 253 16.50 0.99 24.07
C ALA A 253 16.32 1.53 25.49
N ALA A 254 15.38 0.98 26.27
CA ALA A 254 15.19 1.35 27.66
C ALA A 254 16.46 1.12 28.48
N LEU A 255 17.07 -0.07 28.37
CA LEU A 255 18.31 -0.41 29.08
C LEU A 255 19.48 0.49 28.66
N ALA A 256 19.64 0.77 27.39
CA ALA A 256 20.69 1.65 26.89
C ALA A 256 20.54 3.10 27.41
N TYR A 257 19.31 3.61 27.50
CA TYR A 257 19.05 4.94 28.05
C TYR A 257 19.31 5.00 29.56
N VAL A 258 18.89 3.97 30.30
CA VAL A 258 19.19 3.84 31.73
C VAL A 258 20.70 3.85 32.00
N ALA A 259 21.47 3.10 31.20
CA ALA A 259 22.93 3.06 31.33
C ALA A 259 23.59 4.44 31.13
N CYS A 260 22.98 5.30 30.30
CA CYS A 260 23.41 6.69 30.09
C CYS A 260 22.78 7.69 31.07
N GLY A 261 22.07 7.24 32.10
CA GLY A 261 21.39 8.12 33.07
C GLY A 261 20.19 8.89 32.49
N ARG A 262 19.61 8.39 31.38
CA ARG A 262 18.48 9.00 30.66
C ARG A 262 17.19 8.25 30.97
N SER A 263 16.04 8.89 30.71
CA SER A 263 14.73 8.26 30.89
C SER A 263 14.55 7.01 30.00
N PRO A 264 14.25 5.83 30.57
CA PRO A 264 13.97 4.62 29.78
C PRO A 264 12.80 4.80 28.85
N LEU A 265 11.80 5.59 29.24
CA LEU A 265 10.64 5.87 28.40
C LEU A 265 11.00 6.67 27.14
N ALA A 266 12.01 7.55 27.24
CA ALA A 266 12.50 8.28 26.05
C ALA A 266 13.14 7.33 25.04
N GLY A 267 13.87 6.32 25.51
CA GLY A 267 14.41 5.27 24.65
C GLY A 267 13.33 4.43 23.97
N ILE A 268 12.34 3.99 24.74
CA ILE A 268 11.18 3.26 24.20
C ILE A 268 10.44 4.10 23.14
N ALA A 269 10.21 5.39 23.45
CA ALA A 269 9.51 6.29 22.53
C ALA A 269 10.28 6.52 21.22
N ALA A 270 11.60 6.74 21.30
CA ALA A 270 12.45 6.96 20.14
C ALA A 270 12.44 5.74 19.18
N VAL A 271 12.60 4.55 19.74
CA VAL A 271 12.55 3.30 18.97
C VAL A 271 11.16 3.06 18.40
N PHE A 272 10.12 3.21 19.20
CA PHE A 272 8.75 2.97 18.75
C PHE A 272 8.32 3.96 17.67
N ALA A 273 8.78 5.22 17.72
CA ALA A 273 8.59 6.16 16.63
C ALA A 273 9.24 5.68 15.33
N GLY A 274 10.45 5.14 15.38
CA GLY A 274 11.12 4.55 14.22
C GLY A 274 10.37 3.35 13.66
N VAL A 275 10.07 2.35 14.53
CA VAL A 275 9.44 1.08 14.11
C VAL A 275 8.04 1.31 13.53
N SER A 276 7.28 2.24 14.09
CA SER A 276 5.85 2.39 13.80
C SER A 276 5.53 3.63 12.97
N ALA A 277 5.92 4.85 13.41
CA ALA A 277 5.68 6.06 12.63
C ALA A 277 6.60 6.20 11.42
N GLY A 278 7.79 5.59 11.45
CA GLY A 278 8.72 5.48 10.33
C GLY A 278 8.60 4.20 9.51
N PHE A 279 7.53 3.42 9.68
CA PHE A 279 7.37 2.05 9.16
C PHE A 279 7.62 1.91 7.66
N ASN A 280 7.17 2.87 6.87
CA ASN A 280 7.32 2.87 5.42
C ASN A 280 8.61 3.50 4.90
N ALA A 281 9.45 4.08 5.76
CA ALA A 281 10.79 4.53 5.38
C ALA A 281 11.76 3.34 5.48
N ASN A 282 12.56 3.10 4.45
CA ASN A 282 13.56 2.02 4.48
C ASN A 282 14.68 2.27 3.47
N LEU A 283 15.90 1.80 3.80
CA LEU A 283 17.02 1.80 2.85
C LEU A 283 16.97 0.61 1.90
N LEU A 284 16.31 -0.46 2.31
CA LEU A 284 16.23 -1.71 1.56
C LEU A 284 14.79 -1.93 1.07
N ILE A 285 14.68 -2.64 -0.03
CA ILE A 285 13.40 -3.08 -0.56
C ILE A 285 12.89 -4.22 0.32
N THR A 286 11.65 -4.10 0.77
CA THR A 286 10.97 -5.11 1.60
C THR A 286 9.89 -5.84 0.79
N SER A 287 9.12 -6.72 1.42
CA SER A 287 7.96 -7.35 0.77
C SER A 287 6.80 -6.38 0.52
N LEU A 288 6.82 -5.20 1.13
CA LEU A 288 5.76 -4.19 0.98
C LEU A 288 5.86 -3.43 -0.34
N GLU A 289 7.08 -3.20 -0.85
CA GLU A 289 7.28 -2.47 -2.11
C GLU A 289 6.60 -3.18 -3.28
N PRO A 290 6.84 -4.48 -3.53
CA PRO A 290 6.13 -5.19 -4.59
C PRO A 290 4.62 -5.29 -4.36
N LEU A 291 4.17 -5.44 -3.11
CA LEU A 291 2.74 -5.44 -2.76
C LEU A 291 2.07 -4.15 -3.22
N MET A 292 2.66 -3.03 -2.84
CA MET A 292 2.10 -1.70 -3.11
C MET A 292 2.15 -1.35 -4.60
N SER A 293 3.27 -1.66 -5.27
CA SER A 293 3.41 -1.38 -6.70
C SER A 293 2.43 -2.20 -7.55
N ASN A 294 2.22 -3.47 -7.23
CA ASN A 294 1.25 -4.31 -7.94
C ASN A 294 -0.20 -3.82 -7.76
N LEU A 295 -0.56 -3.37 -6.56
CA LEU A 295 -1.87 -2.75 -6.33
C LEU A 295 -2.02 -1.43 -7.10
N SER A 296 -0.97 -0.61 -7.13
CA SER A 296 -0.96 0.64 -7.90
C SER A 296 -1.04 0.37 -9.41
N GLN A 297 -0.32 -0.64 -9.89
CA GLN A 297 -0.34 -1.05 -11.30
C GLN A 297 -1.73 -1.55 -11.71
N ALA A 298 -2.30 -2.51 -10.98
CA ALA A 298 -3.63 -3.03 -11.25
C ALA A 298 -4.70 -1.93 -11.28
N ALA A 299 -4.57 -0.92 -10.40
CA ALA A 299 -5.46 0.23 -10.40
C ALA A 299 -5.21 1.17 -11.59
N ALA A 300 -3.96 1.39 -12.00
CA ALA A 300 -3.61 2.23 -13.13
C ALA A 300 -4.03 1.62 -14.47
N GLU A 301 -3.92 0.31 -14.61
CA GLU A 301 -4.31 -0.46 -15.80
C GLU A 301 -5.80 -0.31 -16.13
N THR A 302 -6.64 0.09 -15.17
CA THR A 302 -8.06 0.40 -15.44
C THR A 302 -8.26 1.60 -16.38
N LEU A 303 -7.28 2.52 -16.45
CA LEU A 303 -7.27 3.67 -17.35
C LEU A 303 -6.27 3.52 -18.51
N ASP A 304 -5.14 2.90 -18.26
CA ASP A 304 -4.04 2.75 -19.22
C ASP A 304 -3.48 1.32 -19.08
N ALA A 305 -3.90 0.43 -19.99
CA ALA A 305 -3.55 -1.00 -19.96
C ALA A 305 -2.03 -1.26 -20.10
N ASP A 306 -1.28 -0.31 -20.65
CA ASP A 306 0.16 -0.42 -20.82
C ASP A 306 0.95 0.19 -19.63
N ARG A 307 0.23 0.74 -18.64
CA ARG A 307 0.86 1.37 -17.49
C ARG A 307 1.46 0.34 -16.54
N SER A 308 2.75 0.44 -16.31
CA SER A 308 3.47 -0.40 -15.36
C SER A 308 4.04 0.42 -14.21
N VAL A 309 4.03 -0.15 -13.00
CA VAL A 309 4.53 0.47 -11.77
C VAL A 309 5.58 -0.45 -11.15
N ALA A 310 6.83 -0.01 -11.17
CA ALA A 310 7.95 -0.82 -10.67
C ALA A 310 7.87 -1.04 -9.16
N ALA A 311 8.30 -2.20 -8.68
CA ALA A 311 8.43 -2.46 -7.25
C ALA A 311 9.41 -1.50 -6.54
N THR A 312 10.31 -0.90 -7.30
CA THR A 312 11.32 0.05 -6.82
C THR A 312 10.91 1.52 -6.97
N CYS A 313 9.71 1.79 -7.47
CA CYS A 313 9.26 3.12 -7.90
C CYS A 313 9.35 4.23 -6.83
N ALA A 314 9.34 3.89 -5.54
CA ALA A 314 9.43 4.83 -4.42
C ALA A 314 10.78 4.75 -3.66
N TRP A 315 11.74 3.96 -4.12
CA TRP A 315 12.91 3.58 -3.32
C TRP A 315 13.82 4.76 -2.96
N TYR A 316 14.09 5.69 -3.88
CA TYR A 316 14.93 6.86 -3.57
C TYR A 316 14.30 7.73 -2.49
N PHE A 317 13.01 7.99 -2.62
CA PHE A 317 12.26 8.75 -1.63
C PHE A 317 12.27 8.07 -0.26
N MET A 318 12.05 6.75 -0.18
CA MET A 318 12.05 5.99 1.07
C MET A 318 13.44 5.95 1.71
N ALA A 319 14.49 5.80 0.92
CA ALA A 319 15.87 5.82 1.40
C ALA A 319 16.24 7.17 2.03
N VAL A 320 15.94 8.28 1.36
CA VAL A 320 16.17 9.62 1.91
C VAL A 320 15.28 9.88 3.11
N SER A 321 14.02 9.41 3.09
CA SER A 321 13.10 9.48 4.24
C SER A 321 13.68 8.86 5.49
N THR A 322 14.40 7.74 5.37
CA THR A 322 15.04 7.05 6.49
C THR A 322 15.98 7.99 7.28
N PHE A 323 16.79 8.75 6.58
CA PHE A 323 17.71 9.71 7.23
C PHE A 323 16.96 10.93 7.78
N ILE A 324 16.05 11.51 7.01
CA ILE A 324 15.29 12.69 7.41
C ILE A 324 14.43 12.39 8.64
N LEU A 325 13.71 11.25 8.66
CA LEU A 325 12.92 10.85 9.81
C LEU A 325 13.78 10.45 11.01
N THR A 326 14.97 9.91 10.80
CA THR A 326 15.95 9.68 11.87
C THR A 326 16.30 10.99 12.58
N PHE A 327 16.63 12.04 11.83
CA PHE A 327 16.92 13.35 12.40
C PHE A 327 15.69 14.00 13.04
N ALA A 328 14.52 13.91 12.39
CA ALA A 328 13.25 14.42 12.93
C ALA A 328 12.88 13.72 14.24
N GLY A 329 13.05 12.39 14.30
CA GLY A 329 12.80 11.59 15.51
C GLY A 329 13.78 11.92 16.63
N TRP A 330 15.07 12.08 16.32
CA TRP A 330 16.05 12.56 17.28
C TRP A 330 15.70 13.94 17.83
N ALA A 331 15.41 14.90 16.96
CA ALA A 331 15.03 16.24 17.38
C ALA A 331 13.75 16.22 18.25
N THR A 332 12.75 15.44 17.85
CA THR A 332 11.50 15.28 18.61
C THR A 332 11.76 14.69 20.00
N THR A 333 12.59 13.67 20.08
CA THR A 333 12.99 13.07 21.36
C THR A 333 13.68 14.11 22.24
N ALA A 334 14.71 14.77 21.73
CA ALA A 334 15.54 15.70 22.51
C ALA A 334 14.79 16.98 22.93
N LEU A 335 13.97 17.52 22.02
CA LEU A 335 13.32 18.83 22.23
C LEU A 335 11.99 18.73 23.01
N PHE A 336 11.26 17.65 22.85
CA PHE A 336 9.90 17.51 23.40
C PHE A 336 9.79 16.38 24.42
N VAL A 337 10.10 15.13 24.02
CA VAL A 337 9.78 13.95 24.82
C VAL A 337 10.71 13.86 26.05
N GLU A 338 12.01 13.94 25.83
CA GLU A 338 13.00 13.83 26.93
C GLU A 338 12.93 15.02 27.90
N LYS A 339 12.73 16.26 27.39
CA LYS A 339 12.52 17.43 28.25
C LYS A 339 11.31 17.28 29.18
N ARG A 340 10.23 16.64 28.67
CA ARG A 340 9.04 16.36 29.45
C ARG A 340 9.29 15.27 30.49
N LEU A 341 9.98 14.18 30.11
CA LEU A 341 10.25 13.04 30.95
C LEU A 341 11.29 13.36 32.04
N ASN A 342 12.29 14.18 31.74
CA ASN A 342 13.30 14.62 32.72
C ASN A 342 12.74 15.45 33.90
N ARG A 343 11.48 15.90 33.80
CA ARG A 343 10.76 16.59 34.89
C ARG A 343 9.94 15.63 35.76
N LYS A 344 9.87 14.35 35.39
CA LYS A 344 9.12 13.33 36.10
C LYS A 344 9.99 12.61 37.14
N ALA A 345 9.35 12.10 38.19
CA ALA A 345 10.00 11.20 39.12
C ALA A 345 10.38 9.86 38.46
N PRO A 346 11.41 9.15 38.97
CA PRO A 346 11.79 7.85 38.42
C PRO A 346 10.63 6.83 38.35
N GLU A 347 9.76 6.82 39.36
CA GLU A 347 8.56 5.96 39.42
C GLU A 347 7.51 6.28 38.38
N ASP A 348 7.57 7.46 37.76
CA ASP A 348 6.74 7.89 36.63
C ASP A 348 7.50 7.86 35.29
N GLY A 349 8.64 7.17 35.27
CA GLY A 349 9.49 6.95 34.09
C GLY A 349 10.47 8.07 33.78
N GLY A 350 10.76 8.93 34.75
CA GLY A 350 11.87 9.89 34.66
C GLY A 350 13.24 9.20 34.77
N PRO A 351 14.34 9.96 34.65
CA PRO A 351 15.69 9.45 34.86
C PRO A 351 15.87 8.96 36.33
N ASP A 352 16.52 7.82 36.51
CA ASP A 352 16.83 7.29 37.82
C ASP A 352 18.36 7.34 38.07
N PRO A 353 18.87 8.26 38.92
CA PRO A 353 20.28 8.35 39.23
C PRO A 353 20.87 7.09 39.89
N ALA A 354 20.03 6.27 40.54
CA ALA A 354 20.49 5.05 41.19
C ALA A 354 20.81 3.92 40.17
N MET A 355 20.27 4.03 38.98
CA MET A 355 20.50 3.08 37.87
C MET A 355 21.63 3.54 36.93
N PHE A 356 22.20 4.72 37.14
CA PHE A 356 23.28 5.23 36.32
C PHE A 356 24.51 4.33 36.34
N GLY A 357 25.06 3.98 35.19
CA GLY A 357 26.25 3.11 35.08
C GLY A 357 25.95 1.62 35.25
N ALA A 358 24.71 1.21 35.47
CA ALA A 358 24.34 -0.18 35.38
C ALA A 358 24.65 -0.65 33.96
N LYS A 359 25.72 -1.44 33.79
CA LYS A 359 26.02 -2.04 32.47
C LYS A 359 24.78 -2.83 32.05
N PRO A 360 24.23 -2.55 30.87
CA PRO A 360 23.13 -3.34 30.40
C PRO A 360 23.62 -4.79 30.31
N GLU A 361 23.09 -5.67 31.15
CA GLU A 361 23.10 -7.10 30.89
C GLU A 361 22.16 -7.36 29.69
N GLY A 362 22.45 -6.65 28.60
CA GLY A 362 21.78 -6.92 27.32
C GLY A 362 22.28 -8.28 26.83
N PRO A 363 21.47 -9.04 26.12
CA PRO A 363 21.86 -10.32 25.59
C PRO A 363 23.10 -10.13 24.70
N VAL A 364 24.26 -10.46 25.25
CA VAL A 364 25.52 -10.48 24.51
C VAL A 364 25.39 -11.55 23.43
N LEU A 365 25.82 -11.23 22.20
CA LEU A 365 25.87 -12.21 21.13
C LEU A 365 26.66 -13.43 21.59
N THR A 366 26.07 -14.61 21.44
CA THR A 366 26.78 -15.86 21.67
C THR A 366 27.91 -16.03 20.67
N PRO A 367 28.95 -16.84 20.97
CA PRO A 367 30.01 -17.14 20.02
C PRO A 367 29.47 -17.70 18.69
N ASP A 368 28.42 -18.50 18.75
CA ASP A 368 27.80 -19.10 17.56
C ASP A 368 27.00 -18.06 16.75
N GLU A 369 26.31 -17.13 17.40
CA GLU A 369 25.69 -16.00 16.72
C GLU A 369 26.70 -15.11 16.00
N ARG A 370 27.88 -14.87 16.60
CA ARG A 370 28.96 -14.12 15.93
C ARG A 370 29.47 -14.84 14.69
N LYS A 371 29.69 -16.15 14.78
CA LYS A 371 30.06 -16.98 13.61
C LYS A 371 28.94 -16.95 12.57
N GLY A 372 27.68 -17.10 13.02
CA GLY A 372 26.50 -17.04 12.14
C GLY A 372 26.41 -15.73 11.38
N LEU A 373 26.61 -14.59 12.05
CA LEU A 373 26.62 -13.27 11.41
C LEU A 373 27.75 -13.13 10.38
N LEU A 374 28.93 -13.70 10.64
CA LEU A 374 30.05 -13.68 9.69
C LEU A 374 29.70 -14.50 8.43
N TRP A 375 29.17 -15.72 8.60
CA TRP A 375 28.76 -16.55 7.47
C TRP A 375 27.58 -15.95 6.69
N ALA A 376 26.57 -15.43 7.39
CA ALA A 376 25.46 -14.73 6.75
C ALA A 376 25.93 -13.51 5.96
N GLY A 377 26.84 -12.71 6.56
CA GLY A 377 27.43 -11.54 5.90
C GLY A 377 28.26 -11.91 4.68
N LEU A 378 29.07 -13.00 4.76
CA LEU A 378 29.84 -13.49 3.62
C LEU A 378 28.93 -13.96 2.49
N VAL A 379 27.94 -14.79 2.79
CA VAL A 379 26.98 -15.32 1.79
C VAL A 379 26.18 -14.17 1.15
N HIS A 380 25.70 -13.21 1.95
CA HIS A 380 25.00 -12.04 1.45
C HIS A 380 25.90 -11.17 0.58
N GLY A 381 27.14 -10.90 1.02
CA GLY A 381 28.13 -10.11 0.27
C GLY A 381 28.51 -10.76 -1.07
N VAL A 382 28.71 -12.09 -1.09
CA VAL A 382 28.93 -12.83 -2.33
C VAL A 382 27.69 -12.75 -3.24
N GLY A 383 26.49 -12.92 -2.68
CA GLY A 383 25.23 -12.79 -3.43
C GLY A 383 25.07 -11.41 -4.07
N LEU A 384 25.33 -10.34 -3.30
CA LEU A 384 25.30 -8.96 -3.82
C LEU A 384 26.38 -8.74 -4.91
N ALA A 385 27.60 -9.24 -4.71
CA ALA A 385 28.66 -9.12 -5.70
C ALA A 385 28.32 -9.84 -7.01
N LEU A 386 27.74 -11.05 -6.93
CA LEU A 386 27.27 -11.77 -8.10
C LEU A 386 26.11 -11.06 -8.79
N THR A 387 25.16 -10.53 -8.04
CA THR A 387 24.05 -9.73 -8.59
C THR A 387 24.59 -8.48 -9.29
N ALA A 388 25.50 -7.73 -8.66
CA ALA A 388 26.13 -6.56 -9.26
C ALA A 388 26.90 -6.95 -10.55
N LEU A 389 27.67 -8.04 -10.51
CA LEU A 389 28.36 -8.55 -11.69
C LEU A 389 27.36 -8.83 -12.83
N MET A 390 26.22 -9.49 -12.52
CA MET A 390 25.19 -9.80 -13.51
C MET A 390 24.47 -8.56 -14.04
N VAL A 391 24.37 -7.48 -13.27
CA VAL A 391 23.77 -6.21 -13.71
C VAL A 391 24.72 -5.45 -14.65
N PHE A 392 26.02 -5.43 -14.35
CA PHE A 392 26.98 -4.62 -15.09
C PHE A 392 27.69 -5.37 -16.23
N TRP A 393 27.71 -6.69 -16.23
CA TRP A 393 28.37 -7.47 -17.27
C TRP A 393 27.49 -7.59 -18.51
N GLN A 394 27.96 -7.10 -19.65
CA GLN A 394 27.30 -7.23 -20.95
C GLN A 394 27.09 -8.70 -21.32
N GLY A 395 25.85 -9.03 -21.74
CA GLY A 395 25.46 -10.41 -22.09
C GLY A 395 24.97 -11.27 -20.90
N SER A 396 24.98 -10.73 -19.67
CA SER A 396 24.40 -11.42 -18.52
C SER A 396 22.86 -11.30 -18.51
N PRO A 397 22.15 -12.20 -17.83
CA PRO A 397 20.69 -12.20 -17.81
C PRO A 397 20.07 -10.96 -17.16
N LEU A 398 20.78 -10.24 -16.26
CA LEU A 398 20.27 -9.06 -15.57
C LEU A 398 20.71 -7.73 -16.21
N HIS A 399 21.56 -7.81 -17.26
CA HIS A 399 22.03 -6.62 -17.96
C HIS A 399 20.99 -6.14 -18.98
N GLY A 400 20.86 -4.81 -19.12
CA GLY A 400 19.97 -4.17 -20.09
C GLY A 400 18.56 -3.95 -19.55
N THR A 401 17.65 -3.66 -20.47
CA THR A 401 16.23 -3.35 -20.19
C THR A 401 15.34 -4.42 -20.80
N ASP A 402 14.18 -4.66 -20.19
CA ASP A 402 13.10 -5.48 -20.71
C ASP A 402 11.79 -4.74 -20.45
N GLY A 403 11.12 -4.33 -21.54
CA GLY A 403 10.00 -3.41 -21.42
C GLY A 403 10.43 -2.03 -20.84
N PRO A 404 9.60 -1.43 -19.98
CA PRO A 404 9.85 -0.10 -19.41
C PRO A 404 10.93 -0.07 -18.33
N PHE A 405 11.38 -1.23 -17.83
CA PHE A 405 12.29 -1.30 -16.68
C PHE A 405 13.62 -1.98 -16.99
N PRO A 406 14.70 -1.64 -16.25
CA PRO A 406 15.90 -2.46 -16.21
C PRO A 406 15.58 -3.90 -15.79
N ARG A 407 16.21 -4.90 -16.40
CA ARG A 407 15.94 -6.32 -16.12
C ARG A 407 16.07 -6.70 -14.65
N TRP A 408 17.06 -6.13 -13.94
CA TRP A 408 17.22 -6.40 -12.51
C TRP A 408 16.03 -5.89 -11.66
N VAL A 409 15.37 -4.81 -12.10
CA VAL A 409 14.15 -4.29 -11.43
C VAL A 409 12.98 -5.24 -11.61
N ALA A 410 12.79 -5.77 -12.82
CA ALA A 410 11.72 -6.73 -13.11
C ALA A 410 11.83 -8.02 -12.28
N VAL A 411 13.06 -8.43 -11.90
CA VAL A 411 13.31 -9.65 -11.10
C VAL A 411 13.70 -9.35 -9.65
N ILE A 412 13.40 -8.14 -9.12
CA ILE A 412 13.85 -7.74 -7.78
C ILE A 412 13.32 -8.67 -6.68
N VAL A 413 12.10 -9.21 -6.81
CA VAL A 413 11.50 -10.10 -5.82
C VAL A 413 12.16 -11.47 -5.77
N PRO A 414 12.38 -12.17 -6.88
CA PRO A 414 13.24 -13.36 -6.91
C PRO A 414 14.65 -13.12 -6.40
N LEU A 415 15.28 -11.98 -6.73
CA LEU A 415 16.59 -11.62 -6.18
C LEU A 415 16.54 -11.45 -4.67
N MET A 416 15.54 -10.75 -4.15
CA MET A 416 15.33 -10.57 -2.72
C MET A 416 15.16 -11.92 -2.02
N PHE A 417 14.37 -12.84 -2.58
CA PHE A 417 14.23 -14.20 -2.05
C PHE A 417 15.59 -14.89 -1.91
N VAL A 418 16.42 -14.92 -2.96
CA VAL A 418 17.72 -15.59 -2.93
C VAL A 418 18.69 -14.90 -1.96
N LEU A 419 18.74 -13.56 -2.00
CA LEU A 419 19.64 -12.74 -1.17
C LEU A 419 19.27 -12.76 0.33
N THR A 420 18.09 -13.23 0.69
CA THR A 420 17.66 -13.33 2.09
C THR A 420 17.65 -14.76 2.61
N ILE A 421 17.17 -15.73 1.81
CA ILE A 421 17.09 -17.13 2.25
C ILE A 421 18.48 -17.77 2.47
N LEU A 422 19.44 -17.50 1.58
CA LEU A 422 20.78 -18.09 1.70
C LEU A 422 21.54 -17.62 2.95
N PRO A 423 21.61 -16.31 3.26
CA PRO A 423 22.16 -15.83 4.54
C PRO A 423 21.41 -16.35 5.76
N ALA A 424 20.06 -16.47 5.68
CA ALA A 424 19.26 -17.03 6.77
C ALA A 424 19.66 -18.49 7.06
N MET A 425 19.81 -19.31 6.02
CA MET A 425 20.25 -20.70 6.18
C MET A 425 21.68 -20.78 6.72
N ALA A 426 22.60 -19.96 6.20
CA ALA A 426 23.99 -19.92 6.68
C ALA A 426 24.06 -19.56 8.16
N PHE A 427 23.28 -18.55 8.60
CA PHE A 427 23.17 -18.21 10.02
C PHE A 427 22.55 -19.34 10.82
N GLY A 428 21.42 -19.89 10.38
CA GLY A 428 20.69 -20.94 11.07
C GLY A 428 21.52 -22.20 11.30
N VAL A 429 22.35 -22.59 10.32
CA VAL A 429 23.31 -23.70 10.45
C VAL A 429 24.39 -23.38 11.48
N ALA A 430 24.95 -22.17 11.44
CA ALA A 430 26.01 -21.76 12.35
C ALA A 430 25.55 -21.68 13.83
N VAL A 431 24.30 -21.30 14.05
CA VAL A 431 23.70 -21.21 15.41
C VAL A 431 23.09 -22.55 15.87
N GLY A 432 23.00 -23.54 14.98
CA GLY A 432 22.45 -24.87 15.30
C GLY A 432 20.92 -24.92 15.31
N VAL A 433 20.24 -23.90 14.81
CA VAL A 433 18.78 -23.91 14.60
C VAL A 433 18.38 -24.74 13.38
N VAL A 434 19.24 -24.76 12.36
CA VAL A 434 19.09 -25.58 11.15
C VAL A 434 20.15 -26.66 11.18
N THR A 435 19.77 -27.86 11.59
CA THR A 435 20.66 -29.04 11.67
C THR A 435 20.41 -30.03 10.55
N SER A 436 19.27 -29.92 9.89
CA SER A 436 18.85 -30.81 8.81
C SER A 436 18.07 -30.07 7.73
N THR A 437 17.90 -30.71 6.57
CA THR A 437 17.01 -30.19 5.51
C THR A 437 15.57 -30.08 5.98
N LYS A 438 15.15 -30.93 6.93
CA LYS A 438 13.80 -30.84 7.54
C LYS A 438 13.64 -29.55 8.36
N ASP A 439 14.67 -29.12 9.10
CA ASP A 439 14.64 -27.88 9.87
C ASP A 439 14.59 -26.68 8.93
N ALA A 440 15.38 -26.67 7.85
CA ALA A 440 15.34 -25.65 6.82
C ALA A 440 13.94 -25.53 6.20
N THR A 441 13.33 -26.66 5.81
CA THR A 441 11.98 -26.69 5.27
C THR A 441 10.95 -26.24 6.31
N LYS A 442 11.13 -26.62 7.58
CA LYS A 442 10.23 -26.19 8.67
C LYS A 442 10.25 -24.68 8.86
N THR A 443 11.41 -24.00 8.84
CA THR A 443 11.48 -22.55 8.94
C THR A 443 10.72 -21.86 7.79
N MET A 444 10.80 -22.41 6.57
CA MET A 444 10.02 -21.92 5.42
C MET A 444 8.52 -22.14 5.61
N ILE A 445 8.10 -23.33 6.06
CA ILE A 445 6.70 -23.66 6.34
C ILE A 445 6.13 -22.73 7.43
N ASP A 446 6.86 -22.53 8.53
CA ASP A 446 6.45 -21.67 9.63
C ASP A 446 6.32 -20.20 9.18
N SER A 447 7.15 -19.76 8.24
CA SER A 447 7.06 -18.44 7.61
C SER A 447 5.82 -18.31 6.73
N MET A 448 5.51 -19.36 5.95
CA MET A 448 4.29 -19.39 5.12
C MET A 448 3.02 -19.49 5.97
N ALA A 449 3.05 -20.24 7.06
CA ALA A 449 1.91 -20.32 7.99
C ALA A 449 1.57 -18.95 8.60
N ALA A 450 2.58 -18.10 8.84
CA ALA A 450 2.36 -16.72 9.29
C ALA A 450 1.67 -15.84 8.24
N MET A 451 1.67 -16.24 6.96
CA MET A 451 1.00 -15.52 5.87
C MET A 451 -0.47 -15.93 5.68
N ALA A 452 -0.98 -16.88 6.44
CA ALA A 452 -2.37 -17.33 6.33
C ALA A 452 -3.41 -16.18 6.37
N PRO A 453 -3.28 -15.14 7.22
CA PRO A 453 -4.20 -14.00 7.20
C PRO A 453 -4.17 -13.23 5.86
N ILE A 454 -2.99 -13.09 5.24
CA ILE A 454 -2.84 -12.42 3.95
C ILE A 454 -3.47 -13.25 2.82
N ILE A 455 -3.35 -14.58 2.88
CA ILE A 455 -3.97 -15.48 1.88
C ILE A 455 -5.51 -15.38 1.96
N VAL A 456 -6.08 -15.39 3.17
CA VAL A 456 -7.53 -15.18 3.37
C VAL A 456 -7.96 -13.80 2.88
N LEU A 457 -7.20 -12.76 3.22
CA LEU A 457 -7.45 -11.40 2.74
C LEU A 457 -7.43 -11.34 1.21
N ALA A 458 -6.44 -11.95 0.56
CA ALA A 458 -6.27 -11.97 -0.89
C ALA A 458 -7.46 -12.60 -1.61
N PHE A 459 -8.08 -13.64 -1.03
CA PHE A 459 -9.30 -14.24 -1.58
C PHE A 459 -10.43 -13.22 -1.67
N PHE A 460 -10.78 -12.57 -0.55
CA PHE A 460 -11.90 -11.62 -0.53
C PHE A 460 -11.57 -10.32 -1.27
N ALA A 461 -10.34 -9.83 -1.15
CA ALA A 461 -9.88 -8.64 -1.86
C ALA A 461 -9.85 -8.86 -3.38
N GLY A 462 -9.41 -10.03 -3.84
CA GLY A 462 -9.42 -10.41 -5.25
C GLY A 462 -10.84 -10.40 -5.83
N GLN A 463 -11.81 -10.97 -5.11
CA GLN A 463 -13.22 -10.92 -5.54
C GLN A 463 -13.76 -9.50 -5.60
N PHE A 464 -13.46 -8.67 -4.58
CA PHE A 464 -13.89 -7.28 -4.54
C PHE A 464 -13.32 -6.46 -5.70
N ILE A 465 -12.00 -6.54 -5.94
CA ILE A 465 -11.32 -5.77 -6.99
C ILE A 465 -11.82 -6.20 -8.37
N ALA A 466 -11.90 -7.51 -8.62
CA ALA A 466 -12.40 -8.02 -9.89
C ALA A 466 -13.85 -7.59 -10.14
N ALA A 467 -14.73 -7.66 -9.13
CA ALA A 467 -16.11 -7.20 -9.25
C ALA A 467 -16.19 -5.68 -9.46
N PHE A 468 -15.33 -4.89 -8.78
CA PHE A 468 -15.28 -3.44 -8.91
C PHE A 468 -14.84 -3.00 -10.31
N ASP A 469 -13.88 -3.70 -10.91
CA ASP A 469 -13.41 -3.45 -12.28
C ASP A 469 -14.45 -3.92 -13.30
N GLU A 470 -14.91 -5.16 -13.22
CA GLU A 470 -15.85 -5.76 -14.18
C GLU A 470 -17.21 -5.08 -14.19
N SER A 471 -17.66 -4.57 -13.04
CA SER A 471 -18.85 -3.72 -12.96
C SER A 471 -18.71 -2.39 -13.69
N GLY A 472 -17.50 -1.95 -14.01
CA GLY A 472 -17.21 -0.62 -14.57
C GLY A 472 -17.31 0.52 -13.55
N LEU A 473 -17.71 0.23 -12.29
CA LEU A 473 -17.84 1.26 -11.24
C LEU A 473 -16.52 1.96 -10.94
N GLY A 474 -15.41 1.23 -11.02
CA GLY A 474 -14.07 1.79 -10.84
C GLY A 474 -13.78 2.91 -11.82
N ARG A 475 -14.00 2.66 -13.11
CA ARG A 475 -13.83 3.64 -14.19
C ARG A 475 -14.81 4.80 -14.07
N MET A 476 -16.08 4.52 -13.78
CA MET A 476 -17.08 5.58 -13.56
C MET A 476 -16.70 6.51 -12.41
N LEU A 477 -16.26 5.95 -11.29
CA LEU A 477 -15.82 6.73 -10.13
C LEU A 477 -14.54 7.53 -10.43
N ALA A 478 -13.60 6.93 -11.16
CA ALA A 478 -12.37 7.61 -11.57
C ALA A 478 -12.66 8.81 -12.45
N PHE A 479 -13.46 8.65 -13.52
CA PHE A 479 -13.81 9.74 -14.42
C PHE A 479 -14.63 10.83 -13.72
N SER A 480 -15.71 10.47 -12.99
CA SER A 480 -16.54 11.45 -12.28
C SER A 480 -15.76 12.16 -11.18
N GLY A 481 -14.95 11.42 -10.42
CA GLY A 481 -14.14 11.99 -9.36
C GLY A 481 -12.99 12.85 -9.90
N GLY A 482 -12.34 12.40 -10.97
CA GLY A 482 -11.29 13.17 -11.67
C GLY A 482 -11.84 14.47 -12.27
N GLU A 483 -13.00 14.43 -12.93
CA GLU A 483 -13.68 15.62 -13.43
C GLU A 483 -13.99 16.61 -12.32
N TRP A 484 -14.58 16.14 -11.22
CA TRP A 484 -14.88 16.98 -10.07
C TRP A 484 -13.61 17.60 -9.47
N LEU A 485 -12.54 16.84 -9.29
CA LEU A 485 -11.25 17.35 -8.80
C LEU A 485 -10.67 18.42 -9.73
N PHE A 486 -10.77 18.21 -11.04
CA PHE A 486 -10.31 19.15 -12.06
C PHE A 486 -11.10 20.46 -12.01
N GLU A 487 -12.44 20.38 -11.94
CA GLU A 487 -13.31 21.55 -11.84
C GLU A 487 -13.05 22.40 -10.59
N GLN A 488 -12.72 21.75 -9.46
CA GLN A 488 -12.36 22.46 -8.22
C GLN A 488 -10.99 23.15 -8.30
N ARG A 489 -10.21 22.93 -9.35
CA ARG A 489 -8.88 23.53 -9.57
C ARG A 489 -7.91 23.33 -8.39
N PHE A 490 -7.99 22.19 -7.71
CA PHE A 490 -7.04 21.87 -6.67
C PHE A 490 -5.63 21.74 -7.26
N SER A 491 -4.64 22.33 -6.60
CA SER A 491 -3.25 22.10 -6.99
C SER A 491 -2.85 20.65 -6.71
N PRO A 492 -2.02 20.00 -7.55
CA PRO A 492 -1.55 18.64 -7.32
C PRO A 492 -0.94 18.44 -5.92
N GLY A 493 -0.15 19.41 -5.44
CA GLY A 493 0.39 19.39 -4.08
C GLY A 493 -0.70 19.45 -2.99
N GLY A 494 -1.76 20.23 -3.21
CA GLY A 494 -2.92 20.28 -2.31
C GLY A 494 -3.66 18.95 -2.22
N LEU A 495 -3.82 18.25 -3.35
CA LEU A 495 -4.43 16.92 -3.41
C LEU A 495 -3.57 15.88 -2.68
N ILE A 496 -2.26 15.92 -2.84
CA ILE A 496 -1.32 15.03 -2.13
C ILE A 496 -1.45 15.23 -0.62
N VAL A 497 -1.46 16.48 -0.14
CA VAL A 497 -1.65 16.79 1.29
C VAL A 497 -3.01 16.30 1.78
N ALA A 498 -4.08 16.56 1.05
CA ALA A 498 -5.42 16.10 1.41
C ALA A 498 -5.49 14.57 1.49
N PHE A 499 -4.86 13.87 0.55
CA PHE A 499 -4.82 12.41 0.53
C PHE A 499 -4.01 11.83 1.70
N ILE A 500 -2.89 12.45 2.07
CA ILE A 500 -2.13 12.08 3.29
C ILE A 500 -3.05 12.22 4.51
N LEU A 501 -3.76 13.34 4.67
CA LEU A 501 -4.66 13.56 5.80
C LEU A 501 -5.83 12.57 5.84
N VAL A 502 -6.45 12.28 4.69
CA VAL A 502 -7.50 11.26 4.58
C VAL A 502 -6.96 9.90 5.01
N THR A 503 -5.79 9.52 4.52
CA THR A 503 -5.14 8.25 4.90
C THR A 503 -4.84 8.18 6.39
N MET A 504 -4.35 9.28 7.00
CA MET A 504 -4.12 9.37 8.44
C MET A 504 -5.40 9.13 9.24
N VAL A 505 -6.52 9.72 8.81
CA VAL A 505 -7.82 9.52 9.47
C VAL A 505 -8.25 8.05 9.36
N PHE A 506 -8.19 7.47 8.16
CA PHE A 506 -8.54 6.06 7.97
C PHE A 506 -7.64 5.11 8.75
N ASN A 507 -6.37 5.45 8.93
CA ASN A 507 -5.43 4.64 9.71
C ASN A 507 -5.80 4.54 11.20
N LEU A 508 -6.58 5.47 11.72
CA LEU A 508 -7.12 5.36 13.09
C LEU A 508 -8.18 4.26 13.23
N PHE A 509 -8.81 3.86 12.12
CA PHE A 509 -9.92 2.89 12.09
C PHE A 509 -9.57 1.54 11.46
N VAL A 510 -8.56 1.49 10.59
CA VAL A 510 -8.12 0.26 9.90
C VAL A 510 -6.61 0.12 10.07
N GLY A 511 -6.16 -0.77 10.96
CA GLY A 511 -4.75 -0.93 11.31
C GLY A 511 -3.89 -1.59 10.23
N SER A 512 -4.48 -2.33 9.28
CA SER A 512 -3.73 -3.03 8.23
C SER A 512 -3.41 -2.11 7.05
N MET A 513 -2.13 -1.87 6.78
CA MET A 513 -1.63 -1.09 5.65
C MET A 513 -2.07 -1.69 4.31
N SER A 514 -1.84 -2.98 4.11
CA SER A 514 -2.18 -3.66 2.85
C SER A 514 -3.67 -3.65 2.58
N ALA A 515 -4.51 -3.94 3.58
CA ALA A 515 -5.95 -3.94 3.44
C ALA A 515 -6.50 -2.56 3.06
N LYS A 516 -6.00 -1.47 3.68
CA LYS A 516 -6.40 -0.10 3.33
C LYS A 516 -6.00 0.26 1.90
N TYR A 517 -4.75 -0.05 1.52
CA TYR A 517 -4.30 0.30 0.18
C TYR A 517 -5.00 -0.50 -0.90
N THR A 518 -5.33 -1.76 -0.64
CA THR A 518 -6.16 -2.58 -1.54
C THR A 518 -7.53 -1.95 -1.79
N LEU A 519 -8.09 -1.27 -0.78
CA LEU A 519 -9.34 -0.51 -0.92
C LEU A 519 -9.12 0.85 -1.62
N PHE A 520 -8.02 1.54 -1.32
CA PHE A 520 -7.77 2.90 -1.80
C PHE A 520 -7.24 2.96 -3.22
N ALA A 521 -6.35 2.03 -3.60
CA ALA A 521 -5.69 2.06 -4.89
C ALA A 521 -6.69 2.06 -6.06
N PRO A 522 -7.70 1.16 -6.13
CA PRO A 522 -8.65 1.14 -7.24
C PRO A 522 -9.48 2.43 -7.41
N ILE A 523 -9.56 3.24 -6.35
CA ILE A 523 -10.33 4.49 -6.34
C ILE A 523 -9.42 5.68 -6.63
N PHE A 524 -8.39 5.87 -5.81
CA PHE A 524 -7.59 7.10 -5.82
C PHE A 524 -6.50 7.12 -6.90
N VAL A 525 -5.93 5.97 -7.25
CA VAL A 525 -4.90 5.93 -8.30
C VAL A 525 -5.46 6.41 -9.64
N PRO A 526 -6.52 5.81 -10.21
CA PRO A 526 -7.05 6.26 -11.50
C PRO A 526 -7.63 7.69 -11.42
N MET A 527 -8.30 8.06 -10.31
CA MET A 527 -8.82 9.41 -10.11
C MET A 527 -7.70 10.47 -10.15
N PHE A 528 -6.58 10.21 -9.49
CA PHE A 528 -5.45 11.13 -9.44
C PHE A 528 -4.66 11.16 -10.75
N MET A 529 -4.61 10.05 -11.49
CA MET A 529 -4.03 10.02 -12.83
C MET A 529 -4.72 11.02 -13.76
N LEU A 530 -6.05 11.15 -13.69
CA LEU A 530 -6.81 12.09 -14.51
C LEU A 530 -6.50 13.57 -14.24
N VAL A 531 -5.96 13.88 -13.06
CA VAL A 531 -5.49 15.23 -12.71
C VAL A 531 -3.96 15.35 -12.74
N GLY A 532 -3.28 14.41 -13.40
CA GLY A 532 -1.83 14.48 -13.66
C GLY A 532 -0.94 13.96 -12.52
N ILE A 533 -1.50 13.31 -11.50
CA ILE A 533 -0.72 12.72 -10.41
C ILE A 533 -0.40 11.27 -10.75
N ARG A 534 0.88 10.92 -10.76
CA ARG A 534 1.38 9.58 -11.09
C ARG A 534 0.99 8.54 -10.01
N PRO A 535 0.77 7.26 -10.38
CA PRO A 535 0.52 6.16 -9.44
C PRO A 535 1.61 6.04 -8.36
N GLU A 536 2.86 6.24 -8.71
CA GLU A 536 4.04 6.19 -7.84
C GLU A 536 3.96 7.27 -6.74
N LEU A 537 3.52 8.47 -7.11
CA LEU A 537 3.36 9.59 -6.18
C LEU A 537 2.15 9.37 -5.25
N THR A 538 1.04 8.85 -5.80
CA THR A 538 -0.15 8.47 -5.04
C THR A 538 0.19 7.41 -3.99
N GLN A 539 0.89 6.35 -4.39
CA GLN A 539 1.37 5.30 -3.49
C GLN A 539 2.28 5.86 -2.39
N THR A 540 3.19 6.77 -2.74
CA THR A 540 4.14 7.38 -1.79
C THR A 540 3.41 8.26 -0.78
N ALA A 541 2.43 9.05 -1.21
CA ALA A 541 1.59 9.86 -0.33
C ALA A 541 0.77 9.00 0.65
N TYR A 542 0.21 7.89 0.14
CA TYR A 542 -0.47 6.91 0.99
C TYR A 542 0.44 6.38 2.10
N ARG A 543 1.68 5.99 1.79
CA ARG A 543 2.66 5.46 2.74
C ARG A 543 2.96 6.44 3.87
N ILE A 544 3.02 7.74 3.57
CA ILE A 544 3.22 8.79 4.58
C ILE A 544 2.04 8.80 5.55
N GLY A 545 0.81 8.93 5.02
CA GLY A 545 -0.40 9.00 5.84
C GLY A 545 -0.63 7.74 6.69
N ASP A 546 -0.34 6.57 6.14
CA ASP A 546 -0.43 5.29 6.83
C ASP A 546 0.54 5.20 8.02
N SER A 547 1.79 5.61 7.82
CA SER A 547 2.85 5.41 8.83
C SER A 547 2.73 6.31 10.03
N VAL A 548 2.55 7.63 9.82
CA VAL A 548 2.72 8.64 10.86
C VAL A 548 1.72 8.52 12.01
N THR A 549 0.58 7.87 11.80
CA THR A 549 -0.46 7.65 12.81
C THR A 549 -0.41 6.27 13.46
N ASN A 550 0.45 5.36 13.00
CA ASN A 550 0.59 4.01 13.57
C ASN A 550 0.96 4.00 15.06
N VAL A 551 1.64 5.03 15.54
CA VAL A 551 2.06 5.15 16.95
C VAL A 551 0.96 5.64 17.89
N ILE A 552 -0.14 6.15 17.35
CA ILE A 552 -1.26 6.69 18.14
C ILE A 552 -2.57 5.95 17.90
N THR A 553 -2.65 5.06 16.89
CA THR A 553 -3.87 4.28 16.64
C THR A 553 -4.01 3.17 17.68
N PRO A 554 -5.16 3.07 18.36
CA PRO A 554 -5.42 2.00 19.32
C PRO A 554 -5.54 0.62 18.65
N LEU A 555 -5.67 0.57 17.34
CA LEU A 555 -5.76 -0.67 16.56
C LEU A 555 -4.40 -1.28 16.21
N ASN A 556 -3.30 -0.62 16.55
CA ASN A 556 -1.98 -1.21 16.45
C ASN A 556 -1.80 -2.31 17.50
N ALA A 557 -1.77 -3.56 17.07
CA ALA A 557 -1.66 -4.72 17.95
C ALA A 557 -0.43 -4.68 18.88
N TYR A 558 0.64 -4.02 18.44
CA TYR A 558 1.88 -3.90 19.22
C TYR A 558 1.83 -2.82 20.30
N LEU A 559 0.83 -1.94 20.27
CA LEU A 559 0.70 -0.88 21.28
C LEU A 559 0.61 -1.42 22.70
N VAL A 560 -0.05 -2.58 22.87
CA VAL A 560 -0.15 -3.28 24.17
C VAL A 560 1.21 -3.79 24.64
N ILE A 561 2.02 -4.33 23.72
CA ILE A 561 3.38 -4.81 24.04
C ILE A 561 4.27 -3.64 24.45
N ILE A 562 4.21 -2.53 23.71
CA ILE A 562 4.96 -1.31 24.06
C ILE A 562 4.50 -0.77 25.42
N LEU A 563 3.19 -0.78 25.69
CA LEU A 563 2.65 -0.35 26.98
C LEU A 563 3.19 -1.22 28.14
N MET A 564 3.32 -2.52 27.95
CA MET A 564 3.92 -3.42 28.95
C MET A 564 5.38 -3.03 29.25
N TYR A 565 6.17 -2.68 28.24
CA TYR A 565 7.54 -2.18 28.46
C TYR A 565 7.56 -0.83 29.17
N VAL A 566 6.63 0.07 28.83
CA VAL A 566 6.47 1.36 29.53
C VAL A 566 6.09 1.15 30.99
N GLN A 567 5.15 0.24 31.28
CA GLN A 567 4.69 -0.06 32.64
C GLN A 567 5.77 -0.68 33.54
N LYS A 568 6.79 -1.31 32.96
CA LYS A 568 7.94 -1.79 33.72
C LYS A 568 8.67 -0.65 34.45
N TYR A 569 8.68 0.56 33.87
CA TYR A 569 9.38 1.74 34.42
C TYR A 569 8.41 2.83 34.94
N ALA A 570 7.13 2.74 34.55
CA ALA A 570 6.06 3.62 35.00
C ALA A 570 4.78 2.80 35.20
N PRO A 571 4.61 2.10 36.33
CA PRO A 571 3.54 1.14 36.54
C PRO A 571 2.13 1.71 36.41
N LYS A 572 1.95 3.01 36.62
CA LYS A 572 0.66 3.71 36.49
C LYS A 572 0.36 4.19 35.06
N ALA A 573 1.28 4.00 34.12
CA ALA A 573 1.08 4.43 32.74
C ALA A 573 -0.02 3.61 32.07
N GLY A 574 -0.95 4.30 31.44
CA GLY A 574 -2.00 3.72 30.60
C GLY A 574 -1.79 4.06 29.12
N LEU A 575 -2.69 3.59 28.29
CA LEU A 575 -2.67 3.83 26.84
C LEU A 575 -2.62 5.34 26.53
N GLY A 576 -3.39 6.15 27.24
CA GLY A 576 -3.37 7.62 27.08
C GLY A 576 -1.99 8.25 27.37
N THR A 577 -1.21 7.67 28.30
CA THR A 577 0.16 8.11 28.57
C THR A 577 1.07 7.82 27.39
N LEU A 578 0.97 6.63 26.82
CA LEU A 578 1.74 6.21 25.64
C LEU A 578 1.39 7.09 24.43
N ILE A 579 0.10 7.26 24.10
CA ILE A 579 -0.34 8.11 23.00
C ILE A 579 0.13 9.56 23.20
N ALA A 580 -0.01 10.13 24.39
CA ALA A 580 0.46 11.50 24.69
C ALA A 580 1.99 11.65 24.59
N MET A 581 2.74 10.56 24.74
CA MET A 581 4.19 10.51 24.55
C MET A 581 4.53 10.43 23.05
N MET A 582 3.71 9.75 22.24
CA MET A 582 3.94 9.54 20.83
C MET A 582 3.40 10.65 19.92
N LEU A 583 2.42 11.42 20.40
CA LEU A 583 1.78 12.50 19.61
C LEU A 583 2.78 13.52 19.01
N PRO A 584 3.86 13.97 19.70
CA PRO A 584 4.86 14.84 19.09
C PRO A 584 5.53 14.23 17.85
N TYR A 585 5.79 12.92 17.85
CA TYR A 585 6.36 12.25 16.68
C TYR A 585 5.37 12.22 15.51
N THR A 586 4.11 11.88 15.75
CA THR A 586 3.06 11.96 14.72
C THR A 586 3.02 13.33 14.06
N ILE A 587 3.00 14.42 14.86
CA ILE A 587 2.92 15.79 14.33
C ILE A 587 4.18 16.13 13.52
N VAL A 588 5.36 15.90 14.09
CA VAL A 588 6.63 16.27 13.44
C VAL A 588 6.87 15.44 12.18
N PHE A 589 6.63 14.12 12.22
CA PHE A 589 6.81 13.26 11.06
C PHE A 589 5.81 13.60 9.96
N THR A 590 4.55 13.89 10.29
CA THR A 590 3.56 14.36 9.31
C THR A 590 4.04 15.61 8.60
N ILE A 591 4.47 16.63 9.35
CA ILE A 591 4.93 17.90 8.77
C ILE A 591 6.18 17.69 7.92
N VAL A 592 7.20 17.06 8.47
CA VAL A 592 8.50 16.87 7.81
C VAL A 592 8.36 16.01 6.55
N TRP A 593 7.64 14.91 6.64
CA TRP A 593 7.48 13.99 5.51
C TRP A 593 6.57 14.56 4.42
N THR A 594 5.50 15.27 4.80
CA THR A 594 4.65 16.00 3.83
C THR A 594 5.43 17.12 3.13
N LEU A 595 6.21 17.91 3.86
CA LEU A 595 7.07 18.93 3.23
C LEU A 595 8.12 18.29 2.31
N MET A 596 8.65 17.14 2.67
CA MET A 596 9.61 16.42 1.85
C MET A 596 8.99 15.95 0.52
N ILE A 597 7.79 15.35 0.52
CA ILE A 597 7.16 14.91 -0.75
C ILE A 597 6.78 16.10 -1.63
N LEU A 598 6.34 17.22 -1.04
CA LEU A 598 6.07 18.45 -1.80
C LEU A 598 7.35 19.05 -2.40
N ALA A 599 8.44 19.06 -1.64
CA ALA A 599 9.74 19.50 -2.15
C ALA A 599 10.27 18.57 -3.25
N TRP A 600 10.05 17.26 -3.11
CA TRP A 600 10.41 16.24 -4.10
C TRP A 600 9.68 16.46 -5.42
N GLN A 601 8.37 16.70 -5.33
CA GLN A 601 7.53 17.04 -6.48
C GLN A 601 7.94 18.39 -7.11
N TRP A 602 8.22 19.41 -6.29
CA TRP A 602 8.64 20.73 -6.79
C TRP A 602 10.00 20.70 -7.49
N LEU A 603 10.92 19.84 -7.04
CA LEU A 603 12.24 19.62 -7.63
C LEU A 603 12.23 18.64 -8.82
N ASP A 604 11.06 18.07 -9.14
CA ASP A 604 10.87 17.05 -10.17
C ASP A 604 11.85 15.87 -10.07
N LEU A 605 12.07 15.40 -8.83
CA LEU A 605 12.97 14.29 -8.59
C LEU A 605 12.26 12.95 -8.83
N PRO A 606 12.96 11.95 -9.41
CA PRO A 606 12.41 10.60 -9.52
C PRO A 606 12.25 9.99 -8.12
N LEU A 607 11.10 9.35 -7.87
CA LEU A 607 10.82 8.71 -6.58
C LEU A 607 11.65 7.42 -6.41
N GLY A 608 12.00 6.76 -7.51
CA GLY A 608 12.81 5.55 -7.51
C GLY A 608 13.14 5.06 -8.91
N PRO A 609 13.91 3.96 -9.04
CA PRO A 609 14.13 3.31 -10.33
C PRO A 609 12.80 2.80 -10.89
N GLY A 610 12.52 3.14 -12.14
CA GLY A 610 11.26 2.81 -12.82
C GLY A 610 10.13 3.81 -12.59
N ASP A 611 10.41 4.93 -11.88
CA ASP A 611 9.53 6.11 -11.93
C ASP A 611 9.83 6.89 -13.21
N PRO A 612 8.86 7.08 -14.12
CA PRO A 612 9.09 7.78 -15.39
C PRO A 612 9.41 9.27 -15.23
N GLY A 613 9.17 9.86 -14.05
CA GLY A 613 9.44 11.27 -13.78
C GLY A 613 8.44 12.25 -14.42
N VAL A 614 7.73 11.85 -15.46
CA VAL A 614 6.83 12.72 -16.24
C VAL A 614 5.39 12.59 -15.69
N PRO A 615 4.61 13.69 -15.57
CA PRO A 615 3.20 13.64 -15.23
C PRO A 615 2.42 12.70 -16.16
N PHE A 616 1.47 11.95 -15.62
CA PHE A 616 0.67 11.00 -16.40
C PHE A 616 -0.05 11.70 -17.56
N SER A 617 -0.57 12.90 -17.35
CA SER A 617 -1.23 13.69 -18.39
C SER A 617 -0.36 13.94 -19.63
N GLU A 618 0.93 14.24 -19.44
CA GLU A 618 1.86 14.43 -20.56
C GLU A 618 2.22 13.11 -21.25
N GLN A 619 2.43 12.03 -20.51
CA GLN A 619 2.68 10.71 -21.08
C GLN A 619 1.48 10.19 -21.86
N TYR A 620 0.28 10.33 -21.29
CA TYR A 620 -0.96 9.94 -21.95
C TYR A 620 -1.21 10.72 -23.24
N MET A 621 -0.92 12.03 -23.24
CA MET A 621 -1.01 12.87 -24.45
C MET A 621 0.03 12.51 -25.50
N GLN A 622 1.27 12.20 -25.10
CA GLN A 622 2.33 11.77 -26.02
C GLN A 622 2.05 10.40 -26.66
N SER A 623 1.52 9.44 -25.87
CA SER A 623 1.22 8.08 -26.36
C SER A 623 -0.06 8.01 -27.21
N HIS A 624 -0.99 8.95 -27.06
CA HIS A 624 -2.27 9.02 -27.78
C HIS A 624 -2.38 10.23 -28.71
N ALA A 625 -1.31 11.01 -28.88
CA ALA A 625 -1.16 11.92 -30.00
C ALA A 625 -0.93 11.04 -31.24
N ALA A 626 -2.05 10.57 -31.81
CA ALA A 626 -2.03 9.82 -33.04
C ALA A 626 -1.55 10.69 -34.20
N PRO A 627 -0.94 10.08 -35.24
CA PRO A 627 -0.51 10.77 -36.44
C PRO A 627 -1.66 11.41 -37.21
#